data_1ff60083fb6ecd71c45e67b402e00ed1
#
_entry.id   1ff60083fb6ecd71c45e67b402e00ed1
#
_cell.length_a   1.000
_cell.length_b   1.000
_cell.length_c   1.000
_cell.angle_alpha   90.00
_cell.angle_beta   90.00
_cell.angle_gamma   90.00
#
_symmetry.space_group_name_H-M   'P 1'
#
loop_
_entity.id
_entity.type
_entity.pdbx_description
1 polymer ?
#
loop_
_entity_poly.entity_id
_entity_poly.type
_entity_poly.pdbx_seq_one_letter_code
_entity_poly.pdbx_strand_id
1 'polypeptide(L)'
;LHIDSTLWTRRAVQELIAQQCGVKMPIRTVGEYLRRWGYTPQKPLKRAYEQDPKAVKHWLEYEYPSIKQRRQEECGEIAWGDESGLRSDEHSGRGYAPVGQTPEIHLSHKPRVRVNFIASLSNQGTVRFMLYTCKLTAKVFIIFLERLIRKAERKLFWIVDRHPVHRSESVKQWLAEHKSEIELFPLPSYSPELNPTEYLNCDVKQGVHSKPPTRNLTQLKDRVISHLRKLQKLPARI
;
A
#
# COMPACT_ATOMS: atom_id res chain seq x y z
N LEU A 1 17.18 28.12 15.30
CA LEU A 1 17.83 27.65 14.07
C LEU A 1 16.82 27.67 12.95
N HIS A 2 16.84 28.70 12.09
CA HIS A 2 15.99 28.76 10.90
C HIS A 2 16.74 28.12 9.71
N ILE A 3 16.43 26.84 9.46
CA ILE A 3 16.77 26.22 8.19
C ILE A 3 15.44 26.01 7.47
N ASP A 4 15.29 26.63 6.31
CA ASP A 4 14.10 26.50 5.47
C ASP A 4 14.12 25.15 4.73
N SER A 5 14.05 24.05 5.51
CA SER A 5 14.07 22.68 4.99
C SER A 5 13.24 21.77 5.89
N THR A 6 12.27 21.08 5.28
CA THR A 6 11.43 20.09 5.95
C THR A 6 12.21 18.83 6.37
N LEU A 7 13.33 18.54 5.70
CA LEU A 7 14.15 17.36 5.92
C LEU A 7 15.62 17.71 6.06
N TRP A 8 16.34 16.99 6.91
CA TRP A 8 17.78 17.08 7.05
C TRP A 8 18.49 16.45 5.84
N THR A 9 18.62 17.22 4.77
CA THR A 9 19.41 16.84 3.60
C THR A 9 20.88 17.21 3.81
N ARG A 10 21.80 16.63 3.00
CA ARG A 10 23.22 17.06 3.03
C ARG A 10 23.38 18.57 2.82
N ARG A 11 22.51 19.17 1.98
CA ARG A 11 22.53 20.62 1.72
C ARG A 11 22.09 21.40 2.94
N ALA A 12 21.00 21.00 3.62
CA ALA A 12 20.56 21.61 4.85
C ALA A 12 21.63 21.55 5.97
N VAL A 13 22.31 20.42 6.10
CA VAL A 13 23.43 20.27 7.05
C VAL A 13 24.62 21.14 6.64
N GLN A 14 24.94 21.24 5.35
CA GLN A 14 25.99 22.15 4.84
C GLN A 14 25.70 23.61 5.18
N GLU A 15 24.46 24.04 4.96
CA GLU A 15 24.02 25.40 5.30
C GLU A 15 24.09 25.67 6.80
N LEU A 16 23.69 24.71 7.63
CA LEU A 16 23.81 24.80 9.08
C LEU A 16 25.27 24.99 9.53
N ILE A 17 26.19 24.17 8.99
CA ILE A 17 27.62 24.25 9.30
C ILE A 17 28.17 25.62 8.89
N ALA A 18 27.79 26.13 7.72
CA ALA A 18 28.20 27.45 7.25
C ALA A 18 27.68 28.57 8.18
N GLN A 19 26.43 28.48 8.65
CA GLN A 19 25.83 29.46 9.55
C GLN A 19 26.42 29.43 10.94
N GLN A 20 26.68 28.24 11.50
CA GLN A 20 27.11 28.08 12.90
C GLN A 20 28.64 28.15 13.07
N CYS A 21 29.39 27.65 12.09
CA CYS A 21 30.83 27.51 12.18
C CYS A 21 31.60 28.43 11.21
N GLY A 22 30.90 29.13 10.32
CA GLY A 22 31.54 29.97 9.28
C GLY A 22 32.28 29.14 8.22
N VAL A 23 32.15 27.82 8.19
CA VAL A 23 32.86 26.93 7.29
C VAL A 23 32.00 26.46 6.13
N LYS A 24 32.43 26.76 4.91
CA LYS A 24 31.77 26.23 3.71
C LYS A 24 32.33 24.84 3.34
N MET A 25 31.74 23.80 3.88
CA MET A 25 32.19 22.42 3.68
C MET A 25 31.68 21.87 2.34
N PRO A 26 32.49 21.11 1.55
CA PRO A 26 32.00 20.42 0.36
C PRO A 26 30.90 19.40 0.70
N ILE A 27 29.86 19.32 -0.14
CA ILE A 27 28.69 18.45 0.11
C ILE A 27 29.03 16.96 0.24
N ARG A 28 30.11 16.52 -0.43
CA ARG A 28 30.65 15.16 -0.31
C ARG A 28 31.18 14.91 1.10
N THR A 29 31.96 15.84 1.61
CA THR A 29 32.55 15.79 2.96
C THR A 29 31.46 15.79 4.04
N VAL A 30 30.41 16.60 3.88
CA VAL A 30 29.21 16.54 4.74
C VAL A 30 28.63 15.13 4.75
N GLY A 31 28.49 14.50 3.59
CA GLY A 31 27.97 13.13 3.50
C GLY A 31 28.88 12.08 4.16
N GLU A 32 30.18 12.28 4.15
CA GLU A 32 31.17 11.42 4.83
C GLU A 32 31.08 11.57 6.35
N TYR A 33 30.97 12.79 6.86
CA TYR A 33 30.76 13.03 8.29
C TYR A 33 29.45 12.43 8.79
N LEU A 34 28.35 12.66 8.07
CA LEU A 34 27.05 12.07 8.42
C LEU A 34 27.15 10.54 8.54
N ARG A 35 27.85 9.88 7.58
CA ARG A 35 28.06 8.43 7.64
C ARG A 35 28.90 8.00 8.84
N ARG A 36 29.99 8.73 9.16
CA ARG A 36 30.82 8.47 10.34
C ARG A 36 30.04 8.59 11.65
N TRP A 37 29.04 9.49 11.68
CA TRP A 37 28.15 9.69 12.84
C TRP A 37 26.97 8.71 12.86
N GLY A 38 26.92 7.73 11.94
CA GLY A 38 25.86 6.73 11.90
C GLY A 38 24.58 7.17 11.19
N TYR A 39 24.56 8.32 10.51
CA TYR A 39 23.40 8.78 9.74
C TYR A 39 23.45 8.24 8.31
N THR A 40 22.32 7.66 7.86
CA THR A 40 22.13 7.19 6.49
C THR A 40 20.89 7.87 5.86
N PRO A 41 20.87 8.04 4.53
CA PRO A 41 19.67 8.56 3.86
C PRO A 41 18.47 7.63 4.11
N GLN A 42 17.41 8.17 4.65
CA GLN A 42 16.16 7.46 4.91
C GLN A 42 15.03 8.06 4.10
N LYS A 43 14.12 7.22 3.61
CA LYS A 43 12.87 7.69 3.04
C LYS A 43 11.94 8.08 4.19
N PRO A 44 11.43 9.33 4.24
CA PRO A 44 10.57 9.75 5.33
C PRO A 44 9.26 8.96 5.33
N LEU A 45 8.86 8.52 6.50
CA LEU A 45 7.54 7.97 6.73
C LEU A 45 6.53 9.12 6.74
N LYS A 46 5.55 9.04 5.85
CA LYS A 46 4.44 10.00 5.82
C LYS A 46 3.39 9.54 6.84
N ARG A 47 3.07 10.43 7.78
CA ARG A 47 1.96 10.23 8.72
C ARG A 47 0.92 11.32 8.49
N ALA A 48 -0.34 10.95 8.50
CA ALA A 48 -1.42 11.91 8.43
C ALA A 48 -1.50 12.71 9.76
N TYR A 49 -1.84 13.98 9.70
CA TYR A 49 -2.07 14.80 10.90
C TYR A 49 -3.27 14.28 11.72
N GLU A 50 -4.21 13.63 11.02
CA GLU A 50 -5.44 13.08 11.57
C GLU A 50 -5.23 11.70 12.24
N GLN A 51 -4.02 11.12 12.14
CA GLN A 51 -3.72 9.86 12.81
C GLN A 51 -3.70 10.04 14.33
N ASP A 52 -4.40 9.16 15.03
CA ASP A 52 -4.35 9.09 16.49
C ASP A 52 -3.28 8.08 16.97
N PRO A 53 -2.14 8.54 17.49
CA PRO A 53 -1.07 7.66 17.99
C PRO A 53 -1.51 6.76 19.15
N LYS A 54 -2.49 7.21 19.96
CA LYS A 54 -3.03 6.42 21.08
C LYS A 54 -3.86 5.24 20.56
N ALA A 55 -4.69 5.49 19.55
CA ALA A 55 -5.47 4.44 18.88
C ALA A 55 -4.55 3.43 18.18
N VAL A 56 -3.48 3.88 17.51
CA VAL A 56 -2.47 3.00 16.91
C VAL A 56 -1.78 2.13 17.97
N LYS A 57 -1.36 2.73 19.07
CA LYS A 57 -0.71 2.01 20.19
C LYS A 57 -1.67 0.99 20.80
N HIS A 58 -2.90 1.38 21.10
CA HIS A 58 -3.94 0.49 21.63
C HIS A 58 -4.19 -0.71 20.71
N TRP A 59 -4.29 -0.45 19.39
CA TRP A 59 -4.49 -1.51 18.41
C TRP A 59 -3.33 -2.52 18.40
N LEU A 60 -2.09 -2.04 18.43
CA LEU A 60 -0.89 -2.89 18.44
C LEU A 60 -0.73 -3.69 19.75
N GLU A 61 -1.08 -3.10 20.90
CA GLU A 61 -0.87 -3.70 22.22
C GLU A 61 -2.04 -4.59 22.67
N TYR A 62 -3.26 -4.33 22.20
CA TYR A 62 -4.46 -5.02 22.69
C TYR A 62 -5.29 -5.68 21.57
N GLU A 63 -5.70 -4.92 20.54
CA GLU A 63 -6.64 -5.44 19.54
C GLU A 63 -6.00 -6.52 18.65
N TYR A 64 -4.85 -6.26 18.08
CA TYR A 64 -4.17 -7.23 17.22
C TYR A 64 -3.70 -8.49 17.95
N PRO A 65 -3.14 -8.41 19.18
CA PRO A 65 -2.89 -9.60 20.00
C PRO A 65 -4.15 -10.43 20.30
N SER A 66 -5.28 -9.78 20.60
CA SER A 66 -6.56 -10.45 20.79
C SER A 66 -7.03 -11.18 19.53
N ILE A 67 -6.90 -10.54 18.35
CA ILE A 67 -7.21 -11.18 17.06
C ILE A 67 -6.32 -12.42 16.85
N LYS A 68 -5.02 -12.32 17.16
CA LYS A 68 -4.10 -13.46 17.07
C LYS A 68 -4.49 -14.62 18.00
N GLN A 69 -4.87 -14.31 19.22
CA GLN A 69 -5.30 -15.31 20.20
C GLN A 69 -6.57 -16.03 19.71
N ARG A 70 -7.61 -15.28 19.34
CA ARG A 70 -8.84 -15.84 18.81
C ARG A 70 -8.62 -16.67 17.53
N ARG A 71 -7.73 -16.19 16.65
CA ARG A 71 -7.35 -16.96 15.45
C ARG A 71 -6.74 -18.31 15.81
N GLN A 72 -5.97 -18.42 16.90
CA GLN A 72 -5.41 -19.70 17.36
C GLN A 72 -6.51 -20.60 17.92
N GLU A 73 -7.37 -20.06 18.77
CA GLU A 73 -8.49 -20.79 19.40
C GLU A 73 -9.50 -21.31 18.36
N GLU A 74 -9.80 -20.51 17.35
CA GLU A 74 -10.76 -20.86 16.29
C GLU A 74 -10.10 -21.51 15.05
N CYS A 75 -8.79 -21.85 15.11
CA CYS A 75 -8.01 -22.41 13.99
C CYS A 75 -8.15 -21.61 12.68
N GLY A 76 -8.33 -20.30 12.77
CA GLY A 76 -8.59 -19.40 11.64
C GLY A 76 -7.35 -18.97 10.87
N GLU A 77 -7.55 -18.14 9.85
CA GLU A 77 -6.52 -17.46 9.04
C GLU A 77 -6.63 -15.96 9.22
N ILE A 78 -5.52 -15.27 9.57
CA ILE A 78 -5.47 -13.80 9.52
C ILE A 78 -5.12 -13.38 8.10
N ALA A 79 -5.92 -12.49 7.55
CA ALA A 79 -5.67 -11.86 6.27
C ALA A 79 -5.93 -10.34 6.35
N TRP A 80 -5.29 -9.60 5.45
CA TRP A 80 -5.34 -8.15 5.35
C TRP A 80 -5.96 -7.78 4.02
N GLY A 81 -6.79 -6.77 4.01
CA GLY A 81 -7.48 -6.34 2.81
C GLY A 81 -7.29 -4.87 2.50
N ASP A 82 -7.29 -4.57 1.21
CA ASP A 82 -7.25 -3.19 0.72
C ASP A 82 -7.75 -3.11 -0.72
N GLU A 83 -8.14 -1.91 -1.12
CA GLU A 83 -8.53 -1.58 -2.48
C GLU A 83 -7.48 -0.71 -3.15
N SER A 84 -7.26 -0.97 -4.42
CA SER A 84 -6.37 -0.14 -5.22
C SER A 84 -6.86 0.01 -6.65
N GLY A 85 -6.36 1.05 -7.33
CA GLY A 85 -6.69 1.30 -8.72
C GLY A 85 -5.47 1.66 -9.54
N LEU A 86 -5.52 1.30 -10.82
CA LEU A 86 -4.50 1.64 -11.82
C LEU A 86 -5.16 2.33 -13.00
N ARG A 87 -4.46 3.30 -13.56
CA ARG A 87 -4.88 4.01 -14.77
C ARG A 87 -3.92 3.73 -15.91
N SER A 88 -4.41 3.79 -17.14
CA SER A 88 -3.59 3.55 -18.33
C SER A 88 -2.58 4.67 -18.63
N ASP A 89 -2.81 5.86 -18.08
CA ASP A 89 -1.98 7.06 -18.25
C ASP A 89 -0.95 7.25 -17.11
N GLU A 90 -0.89 6.36 -16.16
CA GLU A 90 0.14 6.34 -15.13
C GLU A 90 1.39 5.63 -15.63
N HIS A 91 2.56 6.17 -15.29
CA HIS A 91 3.85 5.55 -15.56
C HIS A 91 4.75 5.69 -14.33
N SER A 92 5.53 4.69 -14.06
CA SER A 92 6.48 4.67 -12.95
C SER A 92 7.88 4.39 -13.47
N GLY A 93 8.83 5.21 -13.04
CA GLY A 93 10.25 5.02 -13.34
C GLY A 93 10.94 6.26 -13.87
N ARG A 94 12.27 6.15 -13.93
CA ARG A 94 13.15 7.16 -14.54
C ARG A 94 13.95 6.48 -15.64
N GLY A 95 14.09 7.14 -16.80
CA GLY A 95 14.92 6.71 -17.91
C GLY A 95 16.20 7.53 -18.00
N TYR A 96 17.22 6.97 -18.66
CA TYR A 96 18.38 7.73 -19.07
C TYR A 96 18.13 8.38 -20.42
N ALA A 97 18.57 9.62 -20.55
CA ALA A 97 18.60 10.37 -21.80
C ALA A 97 19.87 11.25 -21.83
N PRO A 98 20.30 11.77 -22.98
CA PRO A 98 21.38 12.73 -23.05
C PRO A 98 21.13 13.94 -22.15
N VAL A 99 22.19 14.55 -21.64
CA VAL A 99 22.11 15.74 -20.78
C VAL A 99 21.33 16.85 -21.51
N GLY A 100 20.33 17.39 -20.82
CA GLY A 100 19.46 18.43 -21.39
C GLY A 100 18.30 17.92 -22.23
N GLN A 101 18.16 16.60 -22.44
CA GLN A 101 17.05 15.99 -23.16
C GLN A 101 16.18 15.19 -22.20
N THR A 102 14.89 15.52 -22.14
CA THR A 102 13.93 14.77 -21.33
C THR A 102 13.37 13.61 -22.15
N PRO A 103 13.41 12.35 -21.64
CA PRO A 103 12.83 11.24 -22.37
C PRO A 103 11.31 11.39 -22.48
N GLU A 104 10.77 11.11 -23.65
CA GLU A 104 9.33 11.19 -23.91
C GLU A 104 8.67 9.82 -23.83
N ILE A 105 7.44 9.79 -23.30
CA ILE A 105 6.58 8.60 -23.28
C ILE A 105 5.27 8.97 -23.98
N HIS A 106 4.94 8.25 -25.04
CA HIS A 106 3.68 8.43 -25.73
C HIS A 106 2.55 7.71 -24.98
N LEU A 107 1.62 8.48 -24.45
CA LEU A 107 0.45 8.00 -23.73
C LEU A 107 -0.81 8.19 -24.59
N SER A 108 -1.74 7.25 -24.52
CA SER A 108 -3.07 7.46 -25.10
C SER A 108 -3.85 8.48 -24.28
N HIS A 109 -4.25 9.58 -24.91
CA HIS A 109 -4.98 10.65 -24.21
C HIS A 109 -6.47 10.32 -23.99
N LYS A 110 -7.05 9.44 -24.83
CA LYS A 110 -8.45 8.99 -24.75
C LYS A 110 -8.58 7.57 -25.35
N PRO A 111 -9.40 6.71 -24.71
CA PRO A 111 -9.99 6.87 -23.38
C PRO A 111 -8.98 6.58 -22.26
N ARG A 112 -9.00 7.40 -21.20
CA ARG A 112 -8.30 7.08 -19.94
C ARG A 112 -9.07 5.94 -19.25
N VAL A 113 -8.52 4.76 -19.31
CA VAL A 113 -9.15 3.60 -18.69
C VAL A 113 -8.58 3.37 -17.30
N ARG A 114 -9.44 2.90 -16.41
CA ARG A 114 -9.08 2.55 -15.03
C ARG A 114 -9.54 1.13 -14.71
N VAL A 115 -8.72 0.41 -14.00
CA VAL A 115 -9.02 -0.88 -13.40
C VAL A 115 -8.81 -0.76 -11.90
N ASN A 116 -9.80 -1.17 -11.13
CA ASN A 116 -9.70 -1.28 -9.69
C ASN A 116 -9.59 -2.76 -9.32
N PHE A 117 -8.98 -3.04 -8.18
CA PHE A 117 -8.97 -4.37 -7.60
C PHE A 117 -9.09 -4.29 -6.08
N ILE A 118 -9.69 -5.32 -5.50
CA ILE A 118 -9.64 -5.61 -4.07
C ILE A 118 -8.70 -6.79 -3.92
N ALA A 119 -7.78 -6.72 -2.96
CA ALA A 119 -6.88 -7.82 -2.65
C ALA A 119 -6.97 -8.19 -1.18
N SER A 120 -6.77 -9.46 -0.90
CA SER A 120 -6.57 -10.02 0.43
C SER A 120 -5.23 -10.73 0.47
N LEU A 121 -4.43 -10.41 1.48
CA LEU A 121 -3.11 -10.99 1.72
C LEU A 121 -3.09 -11.67 3.09
N SER A 122 -2.85 -12.97 3.13
CA SER A 122 -2.70 -13.67 4.42
C SER A 122 -1.29 -13.53 5.01
N ASN A 123 -1.16 -13.77 6.31
CA ASN A 123 0.16 -13.81 6.98
C ASN A 123 1.08 -14.93 6.44
N GLN A 124 0.55 -15.87 5.66
CA GLN A 124 1.30 -16.93 4.98
C GLN A 124 1.66 -16.58 3.53
N GLY A 125 1.37 -15.35 3.08
CA GLY A 125 1.64 -14.90 1.72
C GLY A 125 0.60 -15.32 0.68
N THR A 126 -0.56 -15.84 1.10
CA THR A 126 -1.64 -16.18 0.16
C THR A 126 -2.34 -14.92 -0.32
N VAL A 127 -2.31 -14.67 -1.63
CA VAL A 127 -2.98 -13.54 -2.26
C VAL A 127 -4.29 -14.00 -2.91
N ARG A 128 -5.40 -13.35 -2.56
CA ARG A 128 -6.71 -13.51 -3.21
C ARG A 128 -7.13 -12.14 -3.74
N PHE A 129 -7.67 -12.04 -4.94
CA PHE A 129 -8.02 -10.75 -5.55
C PHE A 129 -9.23 -10.82 -6.47
N MET A 130 -9.84 -9.67 -6.68
CA MET A 130 -10.91 -9.46 -7.66
C MET A 130 -10.72 -8.11 -8.35
N LEU A 131 -10.81 -8.08 -9.68
CA LEU A 131 -10.82 -6.84 -10.47
C LEU A 131 -12.24 -6.36 -10.69
N TYR A 132 -12.41 -5.05 -10.71
CA TYR A 132 -13.66 -4.38 -11.07
C TYR A 132 -13.39 -3.03 -11.76
N THR A 133 -14.39 -2.49 -12.48
CA THR A 133 -14.23 -1.25 -13.27
C THR A 133 -15.17 -0.13 -12.85
N CYS A 134 -16.17 -0.43 -12.02
CA CYS A 134 -17.10 0.54 -11.44
C CYS A 134 -16.51 1.20 -10.18
N LYS A 135 -17.30 2.02 -9.51
CA LYS A 135 -17.00 2.46 -8.14
C LYS A 135 -17.16 1.29 -7.16
N LEU A 136 -16.38 1.29 -6.08
CA LEU A 136 -16.59 0.37 -4.99
C LEU A 136 -17.93 0.66 -4.34
N THR A 137 -18.79 -0.35 -4.32
CA THR A 137 -20.10 -0.32 -3.65
C THR A 137 -20.19 -1.50 -2.70
N ALA A 138 -21.13 -1.47 -1.75
CA ALA A 138 -21.40 -2.59 -0.86
C ALA A 138 -21.64 -3.90 -1.63
N LYS A 139 -22.36 -3.84 -2.76
CA LYS A 139 -22.60 -5.00 -3.62
C LYS A 139 -21.30 -5.60 -4.18
N VAL A 140 -20.41 -4.75 -4.70
CA VAL A 140 -19.09 -5.21 -5.23
C VAL A 140 -18.24 -5.81 -4.11
N PHE A 141 -18.29 -5.19 -2.94
CA PHE A 141 -17.56 -5.66 -1.77
C PHE A 141 -18.09 -7.03 -1.30
N ILE A 142 -19.39 -7.20 -1.16
CA ILE A 142 -20.02 -8.48 -0.79
C ILE A 142 -19.66 -9.58 -1.80
N ILE A 143 -19.70 -9.31 -3.11
CA ILE A 143 -19.26 -10.28 -4.13
C ILE A 143 -17.80 -10.72 -3.90
N PHE A 144 -16.95 -9.80 -3.45
CA PHE A 144 -15.57 -10.17 -3.11
C PHE A 144 -15.52 -11.03 -1.84
N LEU A 145 -16.27 -10.69 -0.79
CA LEU A 145 -16.36 -11.47 0.44
C LEU A 145 -16.84 -12.91 0.16
N GLU A 146 -17.90 -13.08 -0.63
CA GLU A 146 -18.39 -14.39 -1.06
C GLU A 146 -17.31 -15.23 -1.76
N ARG A 147 -16.53 -14.60 -2.65
CA ARG A 147 -15.41 -15.28 -3.32
C ARG A 147 -14.28 -15.61 -2.36
N LEU A 148 -14.07 -14.78 -1.36
CA LEU A 148 -13.02 -14.92 -0.38
C LEU A 148 -13.30 -16.12 0.53
N ILE A 149 -14.51 -16.21 1.12
CA ILE A 149 -14.93 -17.33 1.97
C ILE A 149 -15.00 -18.65 1.20
N ARG A 150 -15.50 -18.65 -0.04
CA ARG A 150 -15.59 -19.85 -0.89
C ARG A 150 -14.22 -20.52 -1.11
N LYS A 151 -13.13 -19.74 -1.08
CA LYS A 151 -11.75 -20.22 -1.27
C LYS A 151 -10.98 -20.35 0.02
N ALA A 152 -11.58 -20.00 1.14
CA ALA A 152 -10.98 -20.14 2.44
C ALA A 152 -11.27 -21.55 2.98
N GLU A 153 -10.23 -22.21 3.48
CA GLU A 153 -10.35 -23.52 4.14
C GLU A 153 -10.66 -23.38 5.63
N ARG A 154 -10.54 -22.15 6.16
CA ARG A 154 -10.67 -21.82 7.57
C ARG A 154 -11.38 -20.49 7.72
N LYS A 155 -11.94 -20.21 8.89
CA LYS A 155 -12.51 -18.90 9.23
C LYS A 155 -11.49 -17.78 9.02
N LEU A 156 -11.91 -16.72 8.37
CA LEU A 156 -11.07 -15.56 8.06
C LEU A 156 -11.24 -14.47 9.12
N PHE A 157 -10.14 -14.09 9.72
CA PHE A 157 -9.99 -12.88 10.53
C PHE A 157 -9.43 -11.80 9.62
N TRP A 158 -10.34 -11.01 8.99
CA TRP A 158 -9.94 -10.12 7.90
C TRP A 158 -9.82 -8.68 8.37
N ILE A 159 -8.59 -8.15 8.31
CA ILE A 159 -8.24 -6.81 8.77
C ILE A 159 -8.27 -5.87 7.57
N VAL A 160 -9.02 -4.77 7.68
CA VAL A 160 -9.22 -3.79 6.60
C VAL A 160 -9.15 -2.36 7.14
N ASP A 161 -9.04 -1.39 6.23
CA ASP A 161 -9.18 0.01 6.58
C ASP A 161 -10.63 0.38 6.96
N ARG A 162 -10.85 1.63 7.32
CA ARG A 162 -12.18 2.16 7.68
C ARG A 162 -12.94 2.75 6.49
N HIS A 163 -12.78 2.20 5.29
CA HIS A 163 -13.54 2.68 4.14
C HIS A 163 -15.06 2.64 4.43
N PRO A 164 -15.85 3.67 4.04
CA PRO A 164 -17.28 3.74 4.35
C PRO A 164 -18.09 2.53 3.90
N VAL A 165 -17.72 1.91 2.79
CA VAL A 165 -18.38 0.70 2.26
C VAL A 165 -18.31 -0.46 3.27
N HIS A 166 -17.21 -0.62 4.00
CA HIS A 166 -17.03 -1.71 4.98
C HIS A 166 -18.02 -1.60 6.16
N ARG A 167 -18.53 -0.40 6.41
CA ARG A 167 -19.45 -0.10 7.51
C ARG A 167 -20.89 0.07 7.05
N SER A 168 -21.19 -0.16 5.77
CA SER A 168 -22.55 -0.07 5.25
C SER A 168 -23.47 -1.13 5.86
N GLU A 169 -24.75 -0.83 6.00
CA GLU A 169 -25.70 -1.72 6.67
C GLU A 169 -25.81 -3.09 5.97
N SER A 170 -25.83 -3.10 4.64
CA SER A 170 -25.85 -4.34 3.86
C SER A 170 -24.62 -5.22 4.09
N VAL A 171 -23.42 -4.62 4.27
CA VAL A 171 -22.21 -5.38 4.59
C VAL A 171 -22.25 -5.92 6.02
N LYS A 172 -22.74 -5.14 6.98
CA LYS A 172 -22.89 -5.59 8.37
C LYS A 172 -23.88 -6.76 8.47
N GLN A 173 -25.01 -6.66 7.80
CA GLN A 173 -26.01 -7.74 7.76
C GLN A 173 -25.40 -9.01 7.15
N TRP A 174 -24.75 -8.89 6.01
CA TRP A 174 -24.08 -10.01 5.36
C TRP A 174 -23.02 -10.67 6.27
N LEU A 175 -22.19 -9.86 6.95
CA LEU A 175 -21.18 -10.37 7.90
C LEU A 175 -21.81 -11.07 9.11
N ALA A 176 -22.96 -10.61 9.58
CA ALA A 176 -23.68 -11.27 10.69
C ALA A 176 -24.16 -12.66 10.28
N GLU A 177 -24.63 -12.85 9.05
CA GLU A 177 -25.03 -14.12 8.47
C GLU A 177 -23.86 -15.11 8.26
N HIS A 178 -22.64 -14.58 8.03
CA HIS A 178 -21.43 -15.37 7.72
C HIS A 178 -20.37 -15.35 8.84
N LYS A 179 -20.79 -15.08 10.08
CA LYS A 179 -19.88 -14.92 11.23
C LYS A 179 -19.01 -16.14 11.52
N SER A 180 -19.46 -17.33 11.14
CA SER A 180 -18.69 -18.57 11.25
C SER A 180 -17.56 -18.70 10.22
N GLU A 181 -17.64 -17.94 9.10
CA GLU A 181 -16.71 -18.04 7.97
C GLU A 181 -15.75 -16.87 7.90
N ILE A 182 -16.21 -15.66 8.28
CA ILE A 182 -15.42 -14.44 8.22
C ILE A 182 -15.81 -13.44 9.30
N GLU A 183 -14.82 -12.75 9.83
CA GLU A 183 -15.00 -11.62 10.74
C GLU A 183 -14.09 -10.47 10.32
N LEU A 184 -14.65 -9.25 10.33
CA LEU A 184 -13.98 -8.04 9.85
C LEU A 184 -13.44 -7.22 11.03
N PHE A 185 -12.18 -6.81 10.95
CA PHE A 185 -11.51 -6.00 11.96
C PHE A 185 -11.00 -4.71 11.33
N PRO A 186 -11.48 -3.53 11.80
CA PRO A 186 -11.01 -2.27 11.24
C PRO A 186 -9.64 -1.88 11.80
N LEU A 187 -8.75 -1.41 10.94
CA LEU A 187 -7.53 -0.72 11.34
C LEU A 187 -7.84 0.63 12.03
N PRO A 188 -6.93 1.17 12.83
CA PRO A 188 -7.01 2.57 13.25
C PRO A 188 -7.10 3.50 12.03
N SER A 189 -7.82 4.61 12.20
CA SER A 189 -7.95 5.59 11.11
C SER A 189 -6.59 6.15 10.70
N TYR A 190 -6.41 6.40 9.41
CA TYR A 190 -5.21 7.02 8.84
C TYR A 190 -3.90 6.29 9.15
N SER A 191 -3.92 4.96 9.22
CA SER A 191 -2.77 4.13 9.57
C SER A 191 -2.42 3.10 8.47
N PRO A 192 -2.13 3.55 7.23
CA PRO A 192 -1.81 2.66 6.13
C PRO A 192 -0.52 1.86 6.36
N GLU A 193 0.40 2.39 7.19
CA GLU A 193 1.63 1.69 7.55
C GLU A 193 1.42 0.39 8.32
N LEU A 194 0.24 0.19 8.89
CA LEU A 194 -0.13 -1.06 9.55
C LEU A 194 -0.67 -2.11 8.58
N ASN A 195 -1.00 -1.71 7.34
CA ASN A 195 -1.59 -2.61 6.36
C ASN A 195 -0.53 -3.16 5.38
N PRO A 196 -0.14 -4.44 5.49
CA PRO A 196 0.85 -5.02 4.58
C PRO A 196 0.38 -5.07 3.12
N THR A 197 -0.93 -4.99 2.85
CA THR A 197 -1.44 -4.93 1.47
C THR A 197 -1.03 -3.67 0.72
N GLU A 198 -0.59 -2.61 1.41
CA GLU A 198 -0.01 -1.44 0.77
C GLU A 198 1.29 -1.76 0.00
N TYR A 199 2.11 -2.69 0.52
CA TYR A 199 3.29 -3.18 -0.22
C TYR A 199 2.89 -3.95 -1.46
N LEU A 200 1.85 -4.81 -1.37
CA LEU A 200 1.27 -5.51 -2.51
C LEU A 200 0.78 -4.51 -3.56
N ASN A 201 0.04 -3.49 -3.15
CA ASN A 201 -0.47 -2.43 -4.02
C ASN A 201 0.67 -1.66 -4.72
N CYS A 202 1.75 -1.35 -3.99
CA CYS A 202 2.94 -0.70 -4.56
C CYS A 202 3.64 -1.60 -5.58
N ASP A 203 3.83 -2.90 -5.29
CA ASP A 203 4.44 -3.86 -6.22
C ASP A 203 3.61 -4.00 -7.50
N VAL A 204 2.27 -4.11 -7.38
CA VAL A 204 1.36 -4.18 -8.54
C VAL A 204 1.45 -2.91 -9.39
N LYS A 205 1.36 -1.73 -8.77
CA LYS A 205 1.49 -0.44 -9.48
C LYS A 205 2.82 -0.33 -10.20
N GLN A 206 3.92 -0.63 -9.51
CA GLN A 206 5.24 -0.58 -10.11
C GLN A 206 5.41 -1.61 -11.24
N GLY A 207 4.98 -2.85 -11.03
CA GLY A 207 5.13 -3.92 -12.02
C GLY A 207 4.26 -3.74 -13.27
N VAL A 208 3.14 -3.02 -13.16
CA VAL A 208 2.28 -2.68 -14.31
C VAL A 208 2.76 -1.42 -15.03
N HIS A 209 3.08 -0.35 -14.28
CA HIS A 209 3.43 0.97 -14.84
C HIS A 209 4.89 1.10 -15.28
N SER A 210 5.77 0.17 -14.92
CA SER A 210 7.14 0.11 -15.46
C SER A 210 7.22 -0.43 -16.90
N LYS A 211 6.12 -0.99 -17.41
CA LYS A 211 6.01 -1.51 -18.78
C LYS A 211 5.48 -0.44 -19.73
N PRO A 212 5.60 -0.63 -21.08
CA PRO A 212 5.03 0.29 -22.03
C PRO A 212 3.56 0.57 -21.75
N PRO A 213 3.06 1.81 -21.96
CA PRO A 213 1.68 2.19 -21.65
C PRO A 213 0.63 1.27 -22.29
N THR A 214 -0.47 1.07 -21.59
CA THR A 214 -1.60 0.29 -22.10
C THR A 214 -2.53 1.17 -22.93
N ARG A 215 -3.02 0.64 -24.06
CA ARG A 215 -3.88 1.40 -24.98
C ARG A 215 -5.37 1.24 -24.71
N ASN A 216 -5.77 0.18 -24.02
CA ASN A 216 -7.17 -0.12 -23.76
C ASN A 216 -7.37 -0.86 -22.42
N LEU A 217 -8.64 -0.99 -22.03
CA LEU A 217 -9.04 -1.62 -20.77
C LEU A 217 -8.63 -3.09 -20.67
N THR A 218 -8.74 -3.83 -21.77
CA THR A 218 -8.40 -5.26 -21.80
C THR A 218 -6.92 -5.47 -21.51
N GLN A 219 -6.04 -4.74 -22.20
CA GLN A 219 -4.60 -4.80 -21.95
C GLN A 219 -4.23 -4.44 -20.50
N LEU A 220 -4.88 -3.42 -19.94
CA LEU A 220 -4.64 -3.03 -18.54
C LEU A 220 -5.09 -4.13 -17.57
N LYS A 221 -6.30 -4.70 -17.77
CA LYS A 221 -6.80 -5.83 -16.98
C LYS A 221 -5.86 -7.03 -17.04
N ASP A 222 -5.44 -7.44 -18.25
CA ASP A 222 -4.57 -8.59 -18.45
C ASP A 222 -3.22 -8.44 -17.76
N ARG A 223 -2.66 -7.23 -17.80
CA ARG A 223 -1.41 -6.92 -17.07
C ARG A 223 -1.57 -7.01 -15.56
N VAL A 224 -2.62 -6.44 -15.02
CA VAL A 224 -2.90 -6.49 -13.58
C VAL A 224 -3.12 -7.94 -13.14
N ILE A 225 -3.94 -8.70 -13.87
CA ILE A 225 -4.18 -10.13 -13.61
C ILE A 225 -2.89 -10.92 -13.68
N SER A 226 -2.10 -10.74 -14.75
CA SER A 226 -0.83 -11.45 -14.94
C SER A 226 0.14 -11.18 -13.81
N HIS A 227 0.24 -9.91 -13.35
CA HIS A 227 1.11 -9.53 -12.24
C HIS A 227 0.64 -10.12 -10.91
N LEU A 228 -0.65 -10.00 -10.58
CA LEU A 228 -1.22 -10.57 -9.36
C LEU A 228 -1.11 -12.10 -9.32
N ARG A 229 -1.34 -12.80 -10.45
CA ARG A 229 -1.13 -14.25 -10.57
C ARG A 229 0.34 -14.66 -10.39
N LYS A 230 1.28 -13.82 -10.84
CA LYS A 230 2.70 -14.04 -10.57
C LYS A 230 2.99 -13.95 -9.08
N LEU A 231 2.43 -12.97 -8.38
CA LEU A 231 2.60 -12.82 -6.95
C LEU A 231 1.97 -13.99 -6.18
N GLN A 232 0.81 -14.50 -6.59
CA GLN A 232 0.20 -15.70 -5.99
C GLN A 232 1.12 -16.93 -6.02
N LYS A 233 2.04 -17.00 -6.99
CA LYS A 233 3.01 -18.12 -7.10
C LYS A 233 4.30 -17.86 -6.32
N LEU A 234 4.46 -16.71 -5.70
CA LEU A 234 5.68 -16.28 -5.01
C LEU A 234 5.35 -15.78 -3.59
N PRO A 235 4.80 -16.63 -2.71
CA PRO A 235 4.38 -16.20 -1.37
C PRO A 235 5.53 -15.65 -0.52
N ALA A 236 6.75 -16.11 -0.74
CA ALA A 236 7.95 -15.63 -0.04
C ALA A 236 8.40 -14.20 -0.46
N ARG A 237 7.80 -13.63 -1.51
CA ARG A 237 8.10 -12.27 -1.97
C ARG A 237 7.25 -11.22 -1.25
N ILE A 238 6.16 -11.61 -0.69
CA ILE A 238 5.15 -10.80 -0.03
C ILE A 238 5.25 -11.04 1.47
#